data_2498f28d9c487ca783d37f9319f0499e
#
_entry.id   2498f28d9c487ca783d37f9319f0499e
#
_cell.length_a   1.000
_cell.length_b   1.000
_cell.length_c   1.000
_cell.angle_alpha   90.00
_cell.angle_beta   90.00
_cell.angle_gamma   90.00
#
_symmetry.space_group_name_H-M   'P 1'
#
loop_
_entity.id
_entity.type
_entity.pdbx_description
1 polymer ?
#
loop_
_entity_poly.entity_id
_entity_poly.type
_entity_poly.pdbx_seq_one_letter_code
_entity_poly.pdbx_strand_id
1 'polypeptide(L)'
;MTFSRWLSDLVRSSLGVGVRRLRSVSATIGVIGADSRLAQSFGSFGRGSALLFPQGVIYNEKYIRIGSGTLVGPDVCLTVGMGPSQEMLTNPVVSIGDRCVIGRGSHVIGHWSILIGDDIQTGPYVYITDQNHGYEDLDVPVGLQPTKEASVRIGSGSWLGANCVILPGTDLGRCCVVAAGAVVRGSFPDHTVVAGVPARAIREFKDGEWRRPKG
;
A
#
# COMPACT_ATOMS: atom_id res chain seq x y z
N MET A 1 48.18 -0.34 17.39
CA MET A 1 46.79 -0.77 17.58
C MET A 1 46.73 -1.47 18.94
N THR A 2 46.03 -0.91 19.94
CA THR A 2 46.06 -1.44 21.31
C THR A 2 45.17 -2.68 21.38
N PHE A 3 45.62 -3.71 22.16
CA PHE A 3 44.87 -4.95 22.38
C PHE A 3 43.40 -4.73 22.76
N SER A 4 43.10 -3.67 23.49
CA SER A 4 41.72 -3.32 23.86
C SER A 4 40.85 -2.90 22.67
N ARG A 5 41.40 -2.22 21.68
CA ARG A 5 40.68 -1.91 20.42
C ARG A 5 40.39 -3.13 19.58
N TRP A 6 41.37 -4.03 19.45
CA TRP A 6 41.19 -5.28 18.72
C TRP A 6 40.11 -6.17 19.36
N LEU A 7 40.09 -6.28 20.69
CA LEU A 7 39.06 -7.05 21.41
C LEU A 7 37.66 -6.43 21.25
N SER A 8 37.54 -5.09 21.31
CA SER A 8 36.27 -4.41 21.10
C SER A 8 35.74 -4.58 19.68
N ASP A 9 36.62 -4.59 18.69
CA ASP A 9 36.24 -4.78 17.28
C ASP A 9 35.82 -6.23 16.99
N LEU A 10 36.47 -7.22 17.63
CA LEU A 10 36.08 -8.61 17.54
C LEU A 10 34.71 -8.87 18.18
N VAL A 11 34.44 -8.30 19.35
CA VAL A 11 33.13 -8.42 20.04
C VAL A 11 32.06 -7.73 19.21
N ARG A 12 32.31 -6.52 18.71
CA ARG A 12 31.35 -5.82 17.83
C ARG A 12 31.04 -6.58 16.54
N SER A 13 32.05 -7.19 15.91
CA SER A 13 31.84 -7.97 14.69
C SER A 13 31.03 -9.24 14.98
N SER A 14 31.31 -9.94 16.07
CA SER A 14 30.58 -11.15 16.48
C SER A 14 29.13 -10.86 16.86
N LEU A 15 28.89 -9.78 17.64
CA LEU A 15 27.55 -9.31 17.95
C LEU A 15 26.81 -8.88 16.69
N GLY A 16 27.47 -8.18 15.77
CA GLY A 16 26.89 -7.78 14.49
C GLY A 16 26.46 -8.97 13.61
N VAL A 17 27.21 -10.05 13.61
CA VAL A 17 26.80 -11.30 12.94
C VAL A 17 25.58 -11.92 13.63
N GLY A 18 25.59 -11.98 14.97
CA GLY A 18 24.45 -12.48 15.75
C GLY A 18 23.15 -11.69 15.48
N VAL A 19 23.23 -10.36 15.51
CA VAL A 19 22.10 -9.49 15.22
C VAL A 19 21.57 -9.69 13.78
N ARG A 20 22.45 -9.80 12.79
CA ARG A 20 22.04 -10.08 11.40
C ARG A 20 21.36 -11.44 11.26
N ARG A 21 21.86 -12.47 11.92
CA ARG A 21 21.24 -13.81 11.93
C ARG A 21 19.87 -13.79 12.60
N LEU A 22 19.73 -13.16 13.77
CA LEU A 22 18.45 -13.01 14.45
C LEU A 22 17.42 -12.27 13.56
N ARG A 23 17.85 -11.19 12.92
CA ARG A 23 16.97 -10.46 11.98
C ARG A 23 16.55 -11.33 10.80
N SER A 24 17.46 -12.11 10.23
CA SER A 24 17.14 -13.02 9.12
C SER A 24 16.16 -14.11 9.55
N VAL A 25 16.36 -14.72 10.72
CA VAL A 25 15.45 -15.73 11.28
C VAL A 25 14.08 -15.11 11.57
N SER A 26 14.02 -13.95 12.21
CA SER A 26 12.78 -13.25 12.48
C SER A 26 12.04 -12.90 11.19
N ALA A 27 12.77 -12.43 10.16
CA ALA A 27 12.19 -12.12 8.86
C ALA A 27 11.56 -13.37 8.19
N THR A 28 12.16 -14.54 8.36
CA THR A 28 11.63 -15.79 7.79
C THR A 28 10.42 -16.31 8.57
N ILE A 29 10.52 -16.34 9.91
CA ILE A 29 9.47 -16.89 10.79
C ILE A 29 8.27 -15.96 10.86
N GLY A 30 8.49 -14.64 10.79
CA GLY A 30 7.44 -13.63 10.90
C GLY A 30 6.59 -13.42 9.65
N VAL A 31 6.85 -14.14 8.55
CA VAL A 31 6.03 -14.06 7.34
C VAL A 31 4.64 -14.64 7.60
N ILE A 32 3.60 -13.89 7.21
CA ILE A 32 2.23 -14.38 7.20
C ILE A 32 1.96 -14.92 5.79
N GLY A 33 2.00 -16.24 5.63
CA GLY A 33 1.63 -16.94 4.40
C GLY A 33 0.18 -17.40 4.43
N ALA A 34 -0.34 -17.84 3.28
CA ALA A 34 -1.74 -18.26 3.12
C ALA A 34 -2.19 -19.39 4.07
N ASP A 35 -1.25 -20.24 4.48
CA ASP A 35 -1.52 -21.38 5.39
C ASP A 35 -1.44 -20.99 6.87
N SER A 36 -1.10 -19.74 7.20
CA SER A 36 -0.99 -19.29 8.58
C SER A 36 -2.35 -19.01 9.22
N ARG A 37 -2.43 -19.17 10.57
CA ARG A 37 -3.65 -18.80 11.31
C ARG A 37 -4.04 -17.34 11.13
N LEU A 38 -3.05 -16.46 11.01
CA LEU A 38 -3.29 -15.03 10.82
C LEU A 38 -3.90 -14.73 9.44
N ALA A 39 -3.56 -15.50 8.41
CA ALA A 39 -4.20 -15.37 7.10
C ALA A 39 -5.70 -15.69 7.14
N GLN A 40 -6.15 -16.53 8.09
CA GLN A 40 -7.56 -16.88 8.25
C GLN A 40 -8.42 -15.75 8.84
N SER A 41 -7.82 -14.71 9.43
CA SER A 41 -8.56 -13.53 9.90
C SER A 41 -8.95 -12.58 8.77
N PHE A 42 -8.28 -12.69 7.61
CA PHE A 42 -8.64 -11.90 6.43
C PHE A 42 -9.94 -12.36 5.79
N GLY A 43 -10.66 -11.45 5.15
CA GLY A 43 -11.86 -11.79 4.37
C GLY A 43 -11.57 -12.80 3.26
N SER A 44 -10.39 -12.73 2.64
CA SER A 44 -9.75 -13.80 1.87
C SER A 44 -8.24 -13.58 1.78
N PHE A 45 -7.49 -14.68 1.66
CA PHE A 45 -6.04 -14.65 1.50
C PHE A 45 -5.63 -15.73 0.48
N GLY A 46 -5.22 -15.29 -0.71
CA GLY A 46 -4.97 -16.18 -1.85
C GLY A 46 -3.70 -17.02 -1.70
N ARG A 47 -3.67 -18.15 -2.38
CA ARG A 47 -2.51 -19.07 -2.38
C ARG A 47 -1.26 -18.39 -2.93
N GLY A 48 -0.12 -18.69 -2.33
CA GLY A 48 1.17 -18.12 -2.73
C GLY A 48 1.36 -16.65 -2.36
N SER A 49 0.40 -16.05 -1.66
CA SER A 49 0.52 -14.69 -1.15
C SER A 49 1.20 -14.67 0.21
N ALA A 50 1.88 -13.57 0.50
CA ALA A 50 2.60 -13.39 1.75
C ALA A 50 2.66 -11.91 2.18
N LEU A 51 2.57 -11.68 3.49
CA LEU A 51 2.94 -10.42 4.13
C LEU A 51 4.31 -10.61 4.78
N LEU A 52 5.28 -9.82 4.33
CA LEU A 52 6.66 -9.90 4.81
C LEU A 52 6.81 -9.25 6.19
N PHE A 53 7.74 -9.76 6.97
CA PHE A 53 8.07 -9.25 8.31
C PHE A 53 9.14 -8.14 8.24
N PRO A 54 9.07 -7.13 9.12
CA PRO A 54 7.98 -6.86 10.05
C PRO A 54 6.74 -6.34 9.32
N GLN A 55 5.56 -6.75 9.78
CA GLN A 55 4.33 -6.14 9.31
C GLN A 55 4.18 -4.76 9.94
N GLY A 56 3.54 -3.86 9.21
CA GLY A 56 3.00 -2.62 9.75
C GLY A 56 1.74 -2.86 10.57
N VAL A 57 0.97 -1.81 10.79
CA VAL A 57 -0.31 -1.92 11.51
C VAL A 57 -1.34 -2.60 10.62
N ILE A 58 -1.97 -3.66 11.14
CA ILE A 58 -3.05 -4.39 10.46
C ILE A 58 -4.21 -4.51 11.45
N TYR A 59 -5.40 -4.11 11.04
CA TYR A 59 -6.63 -4.37 11.79
C TYR A 59 -7.87 -4.40 10.90
N ASN A 60 -8.92 -5.06 11.41
CA ASN A 60 -10.18 -5.31 10.72
C ASN A 60 -10.01 -6.12 9.43
N GLU A 61 -9.14 -7.13 9.49
CA GLU A 61 -8.71 -8.00 8.39
C GLU A 61 -9.88 -8.67 7.70
N LYS A 62 -10.98 -8.94 8.41
CA LYS A 62 -12.21 -9.53 7.83
C LYS A 62 -12.78 -8.72 6.66
N TYR A 63 -12.44 -7.44 6.56
CA TYR A 63 -12.84 -6.55 5.46
C TYR A 63 -11.77 -6.37 4.40
N ILE A 64 -10.64 -7.09 4.51
CA ILE A 64 -9.51 -7.04 3.57
C ILE A 64 -9.45 -8.35 2.80
N ARG A 65 -9.42 -8.26 1.48
CA ARG A 65 -9.20 -9.40 0.59
C ARG A 65 -7.85 -9.25 -0.11
N ILE A 66 -7.10 -10.35 -0.17
CA ILE A 66 -5.81 -10.44 -0.86
C ILE A 66 -5.92 -11.60 -1.84
N GLY A 67 -5.66 -11.35 -3.10
CA GLY A 67 -5.63 -12.33 -4.17
C GLY A 67 -4.45 -13.29 -4.08
N SER A 68 -4.26 -14.13 -5.09
CA SER A 68 -3.22 -15.16 -5.14
C SER A 68 -1.89 -14.62 -5.68
N GLY A 69 -0.77 -15.11 -5.18
CA GLY A 69 0.57 -14.73 -5.64
C GLY A 69 0.95 -13.27 -5.32
N THR A 70 0.24 -12.62 -4.42
CA THR A 70 0.47 -11.23 -4.04
C THR A 70 1.45 -11.12 -2.88
N LEU A 71 2.46 -10.27 -3.05
CA LEU A 71 3.49 -10.01 -2.05
C LEU A 71 3.30 -8.62 -1.44
N VAL A 72 3.07 -8.60 -0.13
CA VAL A 72 3.00 -7.36 0.65
C VAL A 72 4.32 -7.18 1.39
N GLY A 73 5.01 -6.09 1.12
CA GLY A 73 6.34 -5.78 1.66
C GLY A 73 6.36 -5.55 3.18
N PRO A 74 7.55 -5.48 3.77
CA PRO A 74 7.66 -5.19 5.19
C PRO A 74 7.19 -3.77 5.50
N ASP A 75 6.80 -3.55 6.76
CA ASP A 75 6.32 -2.26 7.29
C ASP A 75 5.04 -1.73 6.59
N VAL A 76 4.34 -2.56 5.80
CA VAL A 76 3.09 -2.16 5.13
C VAL A 76 1.94 -2.18 6.12
N CYS A 77 1.18 -1.07 6.16
CA CYS A 77 -0.05 -0.97 6.95
C CYS A 77 -1.26 -1.28 6.07
N LEU A 78 -2.10 -2.20 6.54
CA LEU A 78 -3.39 -2.55 5.94
C LEU A 78 -4.47 -2.36 6.98
N THR A 79 -5.18 -1.24 6.91
CA THR A 79 -6.14 -0.89 7.95
C THR A 79 -7.50 -0.57 7.36
N VAL A 80 -8.55 -0.95 8.06
CA VAL A 80 -9.93 -0.66 7.69
C VAL A 80 -10.66 -0.02 8.86
N GLY A 81 -11.33 1.11 8.60
CA GLY A 81 -11.99 1.91 9.62
C GLY A 81 -11.04 2.78 10.43
N MET A 82 -11.57 3.45 11.46
CA MET A 82 -10.85 4.39 12.32
C MET A 82 -10.09 3.72 13.47
N GLY A 83 -10.35 2.44 13.70
CA GLY A 83 -9.73 1.68 14.79
C GLY A 83 -10.12 0.21 14.80
N PRO A 84 -9.46 -0.59 15.64
CA PRO A 84 -9.72 -2.02 15.74
C PRO A 84 -11.18 -2.32 16.13
N SER A 85 -11.70 -3.43 15.60
CA SER A 85 -13.05 -3.96 15.92
C SER A 85 -14.22 -3.07 15.47
N GLN A 86 -13.97 -2.08 14.61
CA GLN A 86 -15.05 -1.30 13.99
C GLN A 86 -15.81 -2.14 12.99
N GLU A 87 -17.15 -2.12 13.07
CA GLU A 87 -18.01 -2.72 12.03
C GLU A 87 -18.14 -1.76 10.85
N MET A 88 -18.00 -2.31 9.64
CA MET A 88 -18.04 -1.55 8.39
C MET A 88 -19.33 -1.83 7.63
N LEU A 89 -19.80 -0.85 6.88
CA LEU A 89 -21.00 -0.95 6.04
C LEU A 89 -20.73 -1.73 4.74
N THR A 90 -19.50 -1.74 4.28
CA THR A 90 -19.07 -2.43 3.05
C THR A 90 -18.18 -3.63 3.36
N ASN A 91 -18.26 -4.69 2.56
CA ASN A 91 -17.39 -5.86 2.65
C ASN A 91 -17.20 -6.50 1.25
N PRO A 92 -15.97 -6.48 0.70
CA PRO A 92 -14.75 -5.93 1.28
C PRO A 92 -14.72 -4.39 1.26
N VAL A 93 -13.94 -3.81 2.17
CA VAL A 93 -13.53 -2.41 2.10
C VAL A 93 -12.24 -2.27 1.29
N VAL A 94 -11.28 -3.18 1.51
CA VAL A 94 -10.03 -3.23 0.74
C VAL A 94 -9.95 -4.55 -0.02
N SER A 95 -9.74 -4.46 -1.32
CA SER A 95 -9.48 -5.63 -2.17
C SER A 95 -8.18 -5.41 -2.95
N ILE A 96 -7.23 -6.32 -2.80
CA ILE A 96 -5.97 -6.36 -3.54
C ILE A 96 -6.02 -7.62 -4.42
N GLY A 97 -5.82 -7.45 -5.71
CA GLY A 97 -5.90 -8.52 -6.70
C GLY A 97 -4.75 -9.52 -6.64
N ASP A 98 -4.65 -10.32 -7.70
CA ASP A 98 -3.64 -11.36 -7.86
C ASP A 98 -2.30 -10.78 -8.34
N ARG A 99 -1.19 -11.46 -8.01
CA ARG A 99 0.17 -11.18 -8.50
C ARG A 99 0.63 -9.73 -8.28
N CYS A 100 0.10 -9.09 -7.24
CA CYS A 100 0.50 -7.74 -6.88
C CYS A 100 1.78 -7.73 -6.04
N VAL A 101 2.51 -6.63 -6.10
CA VAL A 101 3.61 -6.32 -5.20
C VAL A 101 3.35 -4.97 -4.54
N ILE A 102 3.09 -4.99 -3.24
CA ILE A 102 2.92 -3.77 -2.45
C ILE A 102 4.26 -3.46 -1.78
N GLY A 103 4.89 -2.36 -2.17
CA GLY A 103 6.22 -1.97 -1.71
C GLY A 103 6.27 -1.66 -0.21
N ARG A 104 7.45 -1.85 0.39
CA ARG A 104 7.66 -1.63 1.83
C ARG A 104 7.16 -0.27 2.31
N GLY A 105 6.67 -0.23 3.54
CA GLY A 105 6.24 1.01 4.20
C GLY A 105 5.04 1.69 3.55
N SER A 106 4.35 1.02 2.62
CA SER A 106 3.13 1.55 2.02
C SER A 106 1.95 1.44 2.98
N HIS A 107 0.98 2.31 2.81
CA HIS A 107 -0.24 2.34 3.61
C HIS A 107 -1.46 2.20 2.70
N VAL A 108 -2.31 1.23 2.98
CA VAL A 108 -3.64 1.09 2.38
C VAL A 108 -4.66 1.23 3.49
N ILE A 109 -5.32 2.38 3.53
CA ILE A 109 -6.21 2.77 4.62
C ILE A 109 -7.61 2.95 4.05
N GLY A 110 -8.44 1.93 4.23
CA GLY A 110 -9.79 1.88 3.69
C GLY A 110 -10.85 2.21 4.72
N HIS A 111 -11.87 2.90 4.28
CA HIS A 111 -13.04 3.19 5.09
C HIS A 111 -14.34 2.83 4.36
N TRP A 112 -14.36 2.98 3.04
CA TRP A 112 -15.52 2.71 2.20
C TRP A 112 -15.26 1.67 1.12
N SER A 113 -14.33 1.94 0.18
CA SER A 113 -14.01 1.02 -0.91
C SER A 113 -12.67 1.35 -1.59
N ILE A 114 -11.69 0.47 -1.47
CA ILE A 114 -10.43 0.51 -2.21
C ILE A 114 -10.30 -0.77 -3.02
N LEU A 115 -10.31 -0.65 -4.35
CA LEU A 115 -10.14 -1.76 -5.28
C LEU A 115 -8.81 -1.62 -6.02
N ILE A 116 -7.88 -2.52 -5.74
CA ILE A 116 -6.59 -2.66 -6.41
C ILE A 116 -6.67 -3.90 -7.29
N GLY A 117 -6.55 -3.72 -8.60
CA GLY A 117 -6.63 -4.80 -9.58
C GLY A 117 -5.46 -5.78 -9.52
N ASP A 118 -5.37 -6.66 -10.51
CA ASP A 118 -4.31 -7.66 -10.62
C ASP A 118 -3.02 -7.05 -11.19
N ASP A 119 -1.89 -7.73 -10.98
CA ASP A 119 -0.59 -7.38 -11.58
C ASP A 119 -0.14 -5.94 -11.25
N ILE A 120 -0.55 -5.42 -10.10
CA ILE A 120 -0.13 -4.09 -9.62
C ILE A 120 1.25 -4.17 -9.00
N GLN A 121 2.12 -3.23 -9.36
CA GLN A 121 3.39 -3.04 -8.68
C GLN A 121 3.45 -1.65 -8.06
N THR A 122 3.80 -1.58 -6.79
CA THR A 122 4.05 -0.30 -6.14
C THR A 122 5.52 -0.17 -5.73
N GLY A 123 6.06 1.03 -5.86
CA GLY A 123 7.28 1.43 -5.18
C GLY A 123 7.07 1.47 -3.66
N PRO A 124 8.12 1.76 -2.89
CA PRO A 124 8.00 1.91 -1.44
C PRO A 124 7.22 3.18 -1.06
N TYR A 125 6.61 3.14 0.14
CA TYR A 125 5.96 4.27 0.79
C TYR A 125 4.82 4.90 -0.01
N VAL A 126 4.06 4.09 -0.73
CA VAL A 126 2.82 4.53 -1.40
C VAL A 126 1.72 4.67 -0.37
N TYR A 127 0.96 5.76 -0.42
CA TYR A 127 -0.18 6.00 0.45
C TYR A 127 -1.48 5.95 -0.35
N ILE A 128 -2.42 5.09 0.03
CA ILE A 128 -3.72 4.92 -0.62
C ILE A 128 -4.81 5.07 0.43
N THR A 129 -5.74 5.99 0.23
CA THR A 129 -6.89 6.16 1.12
C THR A 129 -8.13 6.58 0.34
N ASP A 130 -9.29 6.18 0.82
CA ASP A 130 -10.61 6.48 0.27
C ASP A 130 -11.40 7.48 1.13
N GLN A 131 -10.75 8.06 2.16
CA GLN A 131 -11.38 9.04 3.04
C GLN A 131 -10.52 10.27 3.31
N ASN A 132 -11.19 11.39 3.62
CA ASN A 132 -10.60 12.60 4.20
C ASN A 132 -11.46 13.09 5.36
N HIS A 133 -10.87 13.86 6.26
CA HIS A 133 -11.64 14.60 7.26
C HIS A 133 -12.45 15.72 6.62
N GLY A 134 -13.65 15.99 7.15
CA GLY A 134 -14.36 17.23 6.89
C GLY A 134 -13.63 18.41 7.55
N TYR A 135 -13.75 19.59 6.96
CA TYR A 135 -13.09 20.82 7.44
C TYR A 135 -13.93 22.07 7.19
N GLU A 136 -15.17 21.89 6.74
CA GLU A 136 -16.04 23.00 6.31
C GLU A 136 -16.68 23.73 7.49
N ASP A 137 -16.83 23.09 8.63
CA ASP A 137 -17.34 23.72 9.84
C ASP A 137 -16.18 24.39 10.58
N LEU A 138 -16.19 25.73 10.61
CA LEU A 138 -15.10 26.51 11.20
C LEU A 138 -15.11 26.51 12.73
N ASP A 139 -16.21 26.15 13.36
CA ASP A 139 -16.38 26.13 14.81
C ASP A 139 -16.08 24.76 15.42
N VAL A 140 -15.91 23.73 14.56
CA VAL A 140 -15.63 22.36 14.99
C VAL A 140 -14.22 21.94 14.58
N PRO A 141 -13.39 21.43 15.52
CA PRO A 141 -12.06 20.89 15.17
C PRO A 141 -12.15 19.84 14.07
N VAL A 142 -11.23 19.87 13.08
CA VAL A 142 -11.23 18.98 11.92
C VAL A 142 -11.34 17.51 12.32
N GLY A 143 -10.64 17.08 13.35
CA GLY A 143 -10.69 15.69 13.82
C GLY A 143 -12.04 15.23 14.41
N LEU A 144 -12.97 16.16 14.67
CA LEU A 144 -14.32 15.88 15.18
C LEU A 144 -15.38 16.01 14.08
N GLN A 145 -15.03 16.50 12.91
CA GLN A 145 -15.95 16.60 11.79
C GLN A 145 -16.15 15.24 11.10
N PRO A 146 -17.33 14.99 10.52
CA PRO A 146 -17.58 13.78 9.74
C PRO A 146 -16.55 13.59 8.64
N THR A 147 -16.13 12.36 8.41
CA THR A 147 -15.27 12.02 7.28
C THR A 147 -16.02 12.06 5.96
N LYS A 148 -15.31 12.36 4.88
CA LYS A 148 -15.80 12.29 3.50
C LYS A 148 -15.11 11.14 2.78
N GLU A 149 -15.92 10.26 2.22
CA GLU A 149 -15.48 9.03 1.59
C GLU A 149 -15.74 9.10 0.08
N ALA A 150 -14.81 8.57 -0.70
CA ALA A 150 -15.00 8.36 -2.12
C ALA A 150 -14.13 7.18 -2.57
N SER A 151 -14.74 6.21 -3.25
CA SER A 151 -14.08 4.98 -3.68
C SER A 151 -12.79 5.25 -4.45
N VAL A 152 -11.81 4.38 -4.25
CA VAL A 152 -10.57 4.35 -5.01
C VAL A 152 -10.53 3.09 -5.86
N ARG A 153 -10.23 3.24 -7.15
CA ARG A 153 -9.98 2.13 -8.07
C ARG A 153 -8.64 2.29 -8.75
N ILE A 154 -7.86 1.20 -8.78
CA ILE A 154 -6.58 1.11 -9.47
C ILE A 154 -6.67 -0.08 -10.43
N GLY A 155 -6.71 0.20 -11.73
CA GLY A 155 -6.85 -0.81 -12.79
C GLY A 155 -5.62 -1.70 -12.91
N SER A 156 -5.87 -2.97 -13.27
CA SER A 156 -4.85 -4.02 -13.38
C SER A 156 -3.67 -3.63 -14.26
N GLY A 157 -2.47 -4.15 -13.93
CA GLY A 157 -1.24 -3.90 -14.67
C GLY A 157 -0.62 -2.53 -14.44
N SER A 158 -1.13 -1.73 -13.50
CA SER A 158 -0.62 -0.39 -13.24
C SER A 158 0.62 -0.40 -12.33
N TRP A 159 1.45 0.62 -12.48
CA TRP A 159 2.62 0.85 -11.65
C TRP A 159 2.50 2.16 -10.88
N LEU A 160 2.63 2.07 -9.55
CA LEU A 160 2.64 3.23 -8.66
C LEU A 160 4.07 3.52 -8.21
N GLY A 161 4.61 4.65 -8.62
CA GLY A 161 5.94 5.11 -8.23
C GLY A 161 6.07 5.36 -6.71
N ALA A 162 7.30 5.30 -6.20
CA ALA A 162 7.58 5.51 -4.79
C ALA A 162 7.02 6.85 -4.25
N ASN A 163 6.52 6.84 -3.01
CA ASN A 163 5.99 8.02 -2.31
C ASN A 163 4.81 8.70 -3.02
N CYS A 164 4.13 8.06 -3.97
CA CYS A 164 2.91 8.65 -4.51
C CYS A 164 1.75 8.50 -3.52
N VAL A 165 0.80 9.42 -3.63
CA VAL A 165 -0.40 9.48 -2.78
C VAL A 165 -1.63 9.33 -3.67
N ILE A 166 -2.45 8.34 -3.38
CA ILE A 166 -3.72 8.09 -4.06
C ILE A 166 -4.85 8.53 -3.12
N LEU A 167 -5.55 9.57 -3.53
CA LEU A 167 -6.58 10.24 -2.73
C LEU A 167 -7.99 9.71 -3.03
N PRO A 168 -8.96 9.97 -2.13
CA PRO A 168 -10.36 9.60 -2.33
C PRO A 168 -10.91 10.10 -3.67
N GLY A 169 -11.68 9.25 -4.36
CA GLY A 169 -12.24 9.52 -5.67
C GLY A 169 -11.26 9.35 -6.84
N THR A 170 -10.14 8.66 -6.62
CA THR A 170 -9.23 8.29 -7.70
C THR A 170 -9.74 7.07 -8.45
N ASP A 171 -9.81 7.17 -9.76
CA ASP A 171 -10.13 6.08 -10.68
C ASP A 171 -9.04 5.99 -11.76
N LEU A 172 -8.08 5.09 -11.55
CA LEU A 172 -7.04 4.78 -12.53
C LEU A 172 -7.49 3.62 -13.41
N GLY A 173 -7.46 3.79 -14.72
CA GLY A 173 -7.63 2.74 -15.71
C GLY A 173 -6.53 1.68 -15.63
N ARG A 174 -6.56 0.74 -16.57
CA ARG A 174 -5.59 -0.35 -16.68
C ARG A 174 -4.25 0.15 -17.20
N CYS A 175 -3.16 -0.50 -16.78
CA CYS A 175 -1.81 -0.23 -17.25
C CYS A 175 -1.42 1.26 -17.14
N CYS A 176 -1.88 1.93 -16.10
CA CYS A 176 -1.47 3.30 -15.79
C CYS A 176 -0.12 3.32 -15.07
N VAL A 177 0.60 4.41 -15.25
CA VAL A 177 1.86 4.68 -14.55
C VAL A 177 1.68 5.95 -13.73
N VAL A 178 1.84 5.85 -12.42
CA VAL A 178 1.89 7.01 -11.52
C VAL A 178 3.36 7.30 -11.18
N ALA A 179 3.83 8.49 -11.50
CA ALA A 179 5.19 8.90 -11.20
C ALA A 179 5.43 9.01 -9.70
N ALA A 180 6.69 8.81 -9.28
CA ALA A 180 7.09 8.95 -7.88
C ALA A 180 6.73 10.35 -7.33
N GLY A 181 6.23 10.40 -6.10
CA GLY A 181 5.84 11.64 -5.41
C GLY A 181 4.58 12.31 -5.95
N ALA A 182 3.86 11.73 -6.90
CA ALA A 182 2.62 12.30 -7.43
C ALA A 182 1.47 12.22 -6.40
N VAL A 183 0.62 13.27 -6.36
CA VAL A 183 -0.62 13.29 -5.55
C VAL A 183 -1.80 13.21 -6.49
N VAL A 184 -2.45 12.05 -6.52
CA VAL A 184 -3.42 11.66 -7.54
C VAL A 184 -4.84 11.76 -7.01
N ARG A 185 -5.72 12.42 -7.76
CA ARG A 185 -7.17 12.45 -7.55
C ARG A 185 -7.87 12.62 -8.88
N GLY A 186 -9.03 11.97 -9.04
CA GLY A 186 -9.85 12.02 -10.25
C GLY A 186 -9.63 10.81 -11.15
N SER A 187 -10.17 10.87 -12.36
CA SER A 187 -10.21 9.72 -13.28
C SER A 187 -9.17 9.86 -14.39
N PHE A 188 -8.49 8.77 -14.67
CA PHE A 188 -7.49 8.67 -15.73
C PHE A 188 -7.77 7.41 -16.56
N PRO A 189 -7.87 7.52 -17.89
CA PRO A 189 -8.16 6.37 -18.75
C PRO A 189 -7.01 5.34 -18.74
N ASP A 190 -7.27 4.18 -19.35
CA ASP A 190 -6.26 3.14 -19.54
C ASP A 190 -5.01 3.70 -20.21
N HIS A 191 -3.85 3.12 -19.90
CA HIS A 191 -2.57 3.46 -20.54
C HIS A 191 -2.19 4.95 -20.40
N THR A 192 -2.41 5.52 -19.22
CA THR A 192 -2.05 6.91 -18.90
C THR A 192 -0.84 6.99 -17.98
N VAL A 193 0.07 7.91 -18.28
CA VAL A 193 1.14 8.30 -17.36
C VAL A 193 0.73 9.57 -16.63
N VAL A 194 0.70 9.48 -15.30
CA VAL A 194 0.21 10.53 -14.39
C VAL A 194 1.36 11.04 -13.53
N ALA A 195 1.54 12.36 -13.42
CA ALA A 195 2.61 12.94 -12.61
C ALA A 195 2.23 14.29 -12.02
N GLY A 196 2.92 14.69 -10.95
CA GLY A 196 2.83 16.03 -10.33
C GLY A 196 1.97 16.12 -9.08
N VAL A 197 1.90 17.34 -8.51
CA VAL A 197 1.12 17.71 -7.33
C VAL A 197 0.43 19.05 -7.62
N PRO A 198 -0.88 19.06 -7.88
CA PRO A 198 -1.75 17.92 -8.12
C PRO A 198 -1.38 17.18 -9.40
N ALA A 199 -1.58 15.87 -9.43
CA ALA A 199 -1.20 15.05 -10.57
C ALA A 199 -2.09 15.32 -11.81
N ARG A 200 -1.45 15.23 -12.99
CA ARG A 200 -2.10 15.35 -14.29
C ARG A 200 -1.60 14.26 -15.22
N ALA A 201 -2.41 13.89 -16.20
CA ALA A 201 -1.94 13.07 -17.30
C ALA A 201 -0.85 13.82 -18.07
N ILE A 202 0.30 13.20 -18.22
CA ILE A 202 1.44 13.75 -18.97
C ILE A 202 1.70 12.98 -20.28
N ARG A 203 1.20 11.76 -20.37
CA ARG A 203 1.17 10.93 -21.58
C ARG A 203 -0.05 10.02 -21.57
N GLU A 204 -0.60 9.77 -22.74
CA GLU A 204 -1.68 8.82 -22.99
C GLU A 204 -1.34 7.99 -24.23
N PHE A 205 -1.67 6.69 -24.21
CA PHE A 205 -1.57 5.84 -25.39
C PHE A 205 -2.90 5.94 -26.16
N LYS A 206 -2.84 6.47 -27.37
CA LYS A 206 -4.02 6.67 -28.21
C LYS A 206 -3.67 6.48 -29.68
N ASP A 207 -4.52 5.76 -30.41
CA ASP A 207 -4.33 5.47 -31.85
C ASP A 207 -2.97 4.81 -32.16
N GLY A 208 -2.51 3.90 -31.28
CA GLY A 208 -1.25 3.17 -31.48
C GLY A 208 0.02 3.90 -31.03
N GLU A 209 -0.07 5.11 -30.47
CA GLU A 209 1.08 5.93 -30.10
C GLU A 209 0.94 6.58 -28.73
N TRP A 210 2.09 6.80 -28.07
CA TRP A 210 2.16 7.61 -26.86
C TRP A 210 2.18 9.10 -27.18
N ARG A 211 1.16 9.85 -26.77
CA ARG A 211 1.01 11.29 -27.01
C ARG A 211 0.96 12.06 -25.70
N ARG A 212 1.30 13.35 -25.75
CA ARG A 212 0.97 14.29 -24.67
C ARG A 212 -0.52 14.62 -24.75
N PRO A 213 -1.27 14.60 -23.63
CA PRO A 213 -2.64 15.08 -23.62
C PRO A 213 -2.70 16.50 -24.15
N LYS A 214 -3.75 16.82 -24.90
CA LYS A 214 -4.05 18.21 -25.22
C LYS A 214 -4.55 18.86 -23.94
N GLY A 215 -3.87 19.92 -23.47
CA GLY A 215 -4.24 20.70 -22.28
C GLY A 215 -5.61 21.38 -22.46
#